data_363c7677200ab0bfd307ecbdf3339fb5
#
_entry.id   363c7677200ab0bfd307ecbdf3339fb5
#
_cell.length_a   1.000
_cell.length_b   1.000
_cell.length_c   1.000
_cell.angle_alpha   90.00
_cell.angle_beta   90.00
_cell.angle_gamma   90.00
#
_symmetry.space_group_name_H-M   'P 1'
#
loop_
_entity.id
_entity.type
_entity.pdbx_description
1 polymer ?
#
loop_
_entity_poly.entity_id
_entity_poly.type
_entity_poly.pdbx_seq_one_letter_code
_entity_poly.pdbx_strand_id
1 'polypeptide(L)'
;MSSNVEKETYSFYDTYTVDSDIDIKLPRTKIQFKKLDNGFAYFREDSEQNTIEKSIPSMKSIQVTIAPVLPINLPAKKTNGLIFLRLDKQILVTPESNVEISIKVPIEIGIFIKSELSADMLDVITCEPMHSRFGLYGVPDGGNLCMYSKVSQIYDKYPEPYVWAKMRITIKNELKQGVKIGKFVFPITAHKVYYKQKSTEVHIDDLTARVYSDISGENMELMKTVFETAGEDWQVSDAGTDSSASFVMDKGFD
;
A
#
# COMPACT_ATOMS: atom_id res chain seq x y z
N MET A 1 -37.37 -3.60 -12.77
CA MET A 1 -36.49 -4.76 -12.99
C MET A 1 -35.20 -4.49 -12.22
N SER A 2 -35.07 -5.11 -11.07
CA SER A 2 -33.88 -4.97 -10.21
C SER A 2 -32.79 -5.88 -10.80
N SER A 3 -31.79 -5.32 -11.42
CA SER A 3 -30.62 -6.08 -11.87
C SER A 3 -29.86 -6.53 -10.63
N ASN A 4 -29.97 -7.81 -10.27
CA ASN A 4 -29.03 -8.46 -9.37
C ASN A 4 -27.67 -8.42 -10.07
N VAL A 5 -26.84 -7.44 -9.71
CA VAL A 5 -25.41 -7.50 -10.00
C VAL A 5 -24.87 -8.58 -9.07
N GLU A 6 -24.60 -9.77 -9.59
CA GLU A 6 -23.86 -10.79 -8.85
C GLU A 6 -22.56 -10.15 -8.38
N LYS A 7 -22.40 -10.08 -7.06
CA LYS A 7 -21.19 -9.53 -6.45
C LYS A 7 -20.08 -10.53 -6.71
N GLU A 8 -19.16 -10.21 -7.62
CA GLU A 8 -18.01 -11.08 -7.89
C GLU A 8 -17.27 -11.37 -6.58
N THR A 9 -17.05 -12.66 -6.32
CA THR A 9 -16.27 -13.09 -5.15
C THR A 9 -14.83 -13.29 -5.58
N TYR A 10 -13.91 -12.58 -4.94
CA TYR A 10 -12.47 -12.69 -5.17
C TYR A 10 -11.81 -13.58 -4.13
N SER A 11 -10.64 -14.13 -4.47
CA SER A 11 -9.82 -14.89 -3.52
C SER A 11 -9.26 -13.97 -2.44
N PHE A 12 -9.10 -14.48 -1.23
CA PHE A 12 -8.60 -13.70 -0.09
C PHE A 12 -7.08 -13.61 -0.06
N TYR A 13 -6.55 -12.73 0.77
CA TYR A 13 -5.16 -12.78 1.20
C TYR A 13 -4.97 -14.03 2.07
N ASP A 14 -4.15 -14.96 1.57
CA ASP A 14 -3.89 -16.23 2.25
C ASP A 14 -2.67 -16.94 1.65
N THR A 15 -2.31 -18.06 2.26
CA THR A 15 -1.35 -19.02 1.72
C THR A 15 -2.09 -20.23 1.18
N TYR A 16 -1.96 -20.48 -0.10
CA TYR A 16 -2.57 -21.56 -0.86
C TYR A 16 -1.58 -22.71 -1.06
N THR A 17 -2.02 -23.93 -0.77
CA THR A 17 -1.26 -25.13 -1.16
C THR A 17 -1.64 -25.51 -2.59
N VAL A 18 -0.67 -25.47 -3.49
CA VAL A 18 -0.86 -25.80 -4.91
C VAL A 18 -0.24 -27.17 -5.19
N ASP A 19 -1.09 -28.17 -5.37
CA ASP A 19 -0.76 -29.56 -5.72
C ASP A 19 -1.38 -30.02 -7.04
N SER A 20 -2.31 -29.24 -7.56
CA SER A 20 -3.08 -29.42 -8.78
C SER A 20 -3.31 -28.04 -9.44
N ASP A 21 -4.04 -28.01 -10.53
CA ASP A 21 -4.42 -26.74 -11.16
C ASP A 21 -5.29 -25.93 -10.21
N ILE A 22 -4.96 -24.62 -10.09
CA ILE A 22 -5.71 -23.67 -9.27
C ILE A 22 -5.88 -22.34 -10.00
N ASP A 23 -7.06 -21.78 -9.90
CA ASP A 23 -7.40 -20.43 -10.37
C ASP A 23 -7.57 -19.49 -9.18
N ILE A 24 -6.89 -18.34 -9.22
CA ILE A 24 -6.99 -17.29 -8.21
C ILE A 24 -7.54 -16.04 -8.90
N LYS A 25 -8.66 -15.56 -8.41
CA LYS A 25 -9.37 -14.43 -8.98
C LYS A 25 -9.16 -13.19 -8.10
N LEU A 26 -8.55 -12.17 -8.69
CA LEU A 26 -8.41 -10.83 -8.11
C LEU A 26 -9.15 -9.81 -8.98
N PRO A 27 -9.44 -8.60 -8.49
CA PRO A 27 -10.03 -7.57 -9.33
C PRO A 27 -9.18 -7.34 -10.58
N ARG A 28 -9.80 -7.41 -11.76
CA ARG A 28 -9.17 -7.18 -13.08
C ARG A 28 -7.96 -8.07 -13.40
N THR A 29 -7.73 -9.14 -12.64
CA THR A 29 -6.57 -10.00 -12.82
C THR A 29 -6.94 -11.44 -12.55
N LYS A 30 -6.60 -12.33 -13.47
CA LYS A 30 -6.66 -13.77 -13.31
C LYS A 30 -5.27 -14.32 -13.10
N ILE A 31 -5.12 -15.21 -12.14
CA ILE A 31 -3.89 -15.94 -11.87
C ILE A 31 -4.22 -17.42 -11.94
N GLN A 32 -3.41 -18.18 -12.66
CA GLN A 32 -3.52 -19.62 -12.77
C GLN A 32 -2.20 -20.28 -12.43
N PHE A 33 -2.25 -21.34 -11.68
CA PHE A 33 -1.16 -22.29 -11.54
C PHE A 33 -1.60 -23.60 -12.20
N LYS A 34 -0.84 -24.07 -13.19
CA LYS A 34 -1.07 -25.34 -13.88
C LYS A 34 0.01 -26.33 -13.50
N LYS A 35 -0.40 -27.53 -13.13
CA LYS A 35 0.54 -28.60 -12.81
C LYS A 35 1.18 -29.15 -14.08
N LEU A 36 2.49 -29.34 -14.02
CA LEU A 36 3.30 -29.96 -15.07
C LEU A 36 3.98 -31.21 -14.49
N ASP A 37 4.57 -32.05 -15.36
CA ASP A 37 5.26 -33.26 -14.95
C ASP A 37 6.44 -32.98 -13.97
N ASN A 38 7.09 -31.81 -14.11
CA ASN A 38 8.28 -31.42 -13.36
C ASN A 38 8.12 -30.08 -12.60
N GLY A 39 6.90 -29.68 -12.31
CA GLY A 39 6.64 -28.42 -11.59
C GLY A 39 5.29 -27.84 -11.83
N PHE A 40 5.27 -26.50 -11.89
CA PHE A 40 4.07 -25.72 -12.14
C PHE A 40 4.37 -24.60 -13.13
N ALA A 41 3.38 -24.26 -13.94
CA ALA A 41 3.37 -23.04 -14.74
C ALA A 41 2.46 -22.00 -14.05
N TYR A 42 3.00 -20.81 -13.84
CA TYR A 42 2.27 -19.63 -13.38
C TYR A 42 1.84 -18.81 -14.59
N PHE A 43 0.57 -18.46 -14.66
CA PHE A 43 0.01 -17.57 -15.67
C PHE A 43 -0.72 -16.43 -14.97
N ARG A 44 -0.54 -15.23 -15.50
CA ARG A 44 -1.32 -14.06 -15.14
C ARG A 44 -1.84 -13.37 -16.38
N GLU A 45 -3.10 -12.99 -16.35
CA GLU A 45 -3.74 -12.16 -17.36
C GLU A 45 -4.44 -10.99 -16.67
N ASP A 46 -4.12 -9.76 -17.08
CA ASP A 46 -4.77 -8.54 -16.58
C ASP A 46 -5.93 -8.10 -17.49
N SER A 47 -6.66 -7.05 -17.09
CA SER A 47 -7.79 -6.51 -17.85
C SER A 47 -7.41 -5.88 -19.20
N GLU A 48 -6.13 -5.60 -19.43
CA GLU A 48 -5.59 -5.09 -20.70
C GLU A 48 -5.07 -6.21 -21.60
N GLN A 49 -5.31 -7.47 -21.21
CA GLN A 49 -4.84 -8.68 -21.88
C GLN A 49 -3.31 -8.84 -21.89
N ASN A 50 -2.60 -8.12 -20.99
CA ASN A 50 -1.19 -8.42 -20.80
C ASN A 50 -1.05 -9.75 -20.06
N THR A 51 -0.21 -10.63 -20.59
CA THR A 51 0.03 -11.95 -20.01
C THR A 51 1.45 -12.08 -19.51
N ILE A 52 1.61 -12.78 -18.39
CA ILE A 52 2.89 -13.20 -17.86
C ILE A 52 2.85 -14.71 -17.65
N GLU A 53 3.92 -15.38 -18.07
CA GLU A 53 4.12 -16.80 -17.84
C GLU A 53 5.46 -17.03 -17.16
N LYS A 54 5.49 -17.88 -16.12
CA LYS A 54 6.70 -18.28 -15.41
C LYS A 54 6.65 -19.76 -15.07
N SER A 55 7.77 -20.46 -15.22
CA SER A 55 7.90 -21.85 -14.81
C SER A 55 8.45 -21.95 -13.39
N ILE A 56 7.89 -22.86 -12.59
CA ILE A 56 8.27 -23.11 -11.21
C ILE A 56 8.64 -24.58 -11.08
N PRO A 57 9.94 -24.94 -11.20
CA PRO A 57 10.37 -26.32 -11.02
C PRO A 57 10.10 -26.80 -9.59
N SER A 58 9.35 -27.89 -9.43
CA SER A 58 9.10 -28.51 -8.13
C SER A 58 8.58 -29.93 -8.32
N MET A 59 9.09 -30.85 -7.54
CA MET A 59 8.62 -32.26 -7.51
C MET A 59 7.50 -32.46 -6.47
N LYS A 60 7.18 -31.42 -5.68
CA LYS A 60 6.19 -31.45 -4.60
C LYS A 60 5.19 -30.31 -4.77
N SER A 61 4.13 -30.34 -3.97
CA SER A 61 3.26 -29.17 -3.82
C SER A 61 4.06 -27.91 -3.45
N ILE A 62 3.60 -26.76 -3.91
CA ILE A 62 4.18 -25.46 -3.56
C ILE A 62 3.22 -24.68 -2.68
N GLN A 63 3.77 -23.81 -1.82
CA GLN A 63 3.00 -22.87 -1.03
C GLN A 63 3.06 -21.51 -1.71
N VAL A 64 1.90 -20.97 -2.08
CA VAL A 64 1.78 -19.68 -2.73
C VAL A 64 1.07 -18.72 -1.79
N THR A 65 1.74 -17.65 -1.39
CA THR A 65 1.13 -16.61 -0.56
C THR A 65 0.74 -15.41 -1.42
N ILE A 66 -0.51 -14.98 -1.29
CA ILE A 66 -1.04 -13.74 -1.86
C ILE A 66 -1.20 -12.76 -0.72
N ALA A 67 -0.46 -11.66 -0.78
CA ALA A 67 -0.45 -10.67 0.28
C ALA A 67 -0.32 -9.24 -0.28
N PRO A 68 -0.87 -8.23 0.42
CA PRO A 68 -0.65 -6.84 0.05
C PRO A 68 0.80 -6.45 0.32
N VAL A 69 1.38 -5.60 -0.53
CA VAL A 69 2.73 -5.05 -0.36
C VAL A 69 2.72 -3.54 -0.58
N LEU A 70 3.81 -2.89 -0.17
CA LEU A 70 3.97 -1.45 -0.39
C LEU A 70 3.97 -1.10 -1.89
N PRO A 71 3.44 0.06 -2.27
CA PRO A 71 3.31 0.48 -3.67
C PRO A 71 4.63 1.05 -4.21
N ILE A 72 5.69 0.27 -4.18
CA ILE A 72 7.06 0.68 -4.56
C ILE A 72 7.65 -0.14 -5.71
N ASN A 73 6.97 -1.20 -6.13
CA ASN A 73 7.50 -2.13 -7.11
C ASN A 73 7.09 -1.78 -8.55
N LEU A 74 5.97 -1.09 -8.74
CA LEU A 74 5.42 -0.75 -10.03
C LEU A 74 5.20 0.77 -10.18
N PRO A 75 5.85 1.45 -11.13
CA PRO A 75 7.02 1.02 -11.89
C PRO A 75 8.27 1.01 -11.02
N ALA A 76 9.05 -0.05 -11.18
CA ALA A 76 10.19 -0.33 -10.32
C ALA A 76 11.17 0.85 -10.23
N LYS A 77 11.51 1.23 -9.00
CA LYS A 77 12.71 2.02 -8.65
C LYS A 77 12.87 3.42 -9.26
N LYS A 78 11.79 4.09 -9.65
CA LYS A 78 11.88 5.49 -10.15
C LYS A 78 11.83 6.54 -9.05
N THR A 79 11.32 6.18 -7.88
CA THR A 79 11.29 7.06 -6.70
C THR A 79 12.16 6.45 -5.60
N ASN A 80 12.74 7.24 -4.74
CA ASN A 80 13.55 6.77 -3.61
C ASN A 80 12.67 6.23 -2.46
N GLY A 81 11.55 5.57 -2.80
CA GLY A 81 10.59 5.09 -1.81
C GLY A 81 9.71 6.18 -1.21
N LEU A 82 9.77 7.39 -1.73
CA LEU A 82 8.90 8.50 -1.31
C LEU A 82 7.53 8.38 -1.95
N ILE A 83 6.50 8.58 -1.14
CA ILE A 83 5.11 8.72 -1.57
C ILE A 83 4.61 10.13 -1.34
N PHE A 84 3.84 10.66 -2.29
CA PHE A 84 3.15 11.93 -2.20
C PHE A 84 1.65 11.66 -2.21
N LEU A 85 1.02 11.73 -1.05
CA LEU A 85 -0.42 11.61 -0.88
C LEU A 85 -1.06 12.99 -0.90
N ARG A 86 -1.90 13.27 -1.91
CA ARG A 86 -2.69 14.49 -1.97
C ARG A 86 -4.12 14.21 -1.55
N LEU A 87 -4.58 14.90 -0.52
CA LEU A 87 -5.95 14.81 -0.07
C LEU A 87 -6.90 15.43 -1.11
N ASP A 88 -8.02 14.80 -1.34
CA ASP A 88 -9.10 15.32 -2.19
C ASP A 88 -9.76 16.56 -1.59
N LYS A 89 -9.74 16.65 -0.24
CA LYS A 89 -10.21 17.81 0.54
C LYS A 89 -9.17 18.17 1.58
N GLN A 90 -8.79 19.42 1.62
CA GLN A 90 -7.90 19.94 2.66
C GLN A 90 -8.55 19.86 4.04
N ILE A 91 -7.73 19.65 5.05
CA ILE A 91 -8.13 19.62 6.45
C ILE A 91 -7.66 20.92 7.11
N LEU A 92 -8.54 21.57 7.83
CA LEU A 92 -8.19 22.69 8.69
C LEU A 92 -7.99 22.16 10.11
N VAL A 93 -6.77 22.25 10.61
CA VAL A 93 -6.44 21.92 12.00
C VAL A 93 -6.34 23.21 12.80
N THR A 94 -7.12 23.32 13.86
CA THR A 94 -7.17 24.51 14.72
C THR A 94 -5.87 24.72 15.46
N PRO A 95 -5.60 25.93 15.99
CA PRO A 95 -4.39 26.21 16.76
C PRO A 95 -4.26 25.27 17.96
N GLU A 96 -3.02 24.90 18.29
CA GLU A 96 -2.64 24.16 19.50
C GLU A 96 -3.53 22.92 19.74
N SER A 97 -3.89 22.21 18.66
CA SER A 97 -4.80 21.07 18.72
C SER A 97 -4.28 19.81 18.06
N ASN A 98 -4.88 18.69 18.42
CA ASN A 98 -4.63 17.39 17.82
C ASN A 98 -5.89 16.90 17.11
N VAL A 99 -5.71 16.30 15.95
CA VAL A 99 -6.79 15.64 15.21
C VAL A 99 -6.29 14.29 14.66
N GLU A 100 -7.14 13.28 14.70
CA GLU A 100 -6.89 11.99 14.08
C GLU A 100 -7.79 11.84 12.85
N ILE A 101 -7.20 11.40 11.76
CA ILE A 101 -7.91 11.06 10.53
C ILE A 101 -7.50 9.69 10.05
N SER A 102 -8.36 9.03 9.30
CA SER A 102 -8.00 7.84 8.52
C SER A 102 -8.06 8.18 7.04
N ILE A 103 -7.06 7.72 6.30
CA ILE A 103 -7.00 7.86 4.85
C ILE A 103 -6.82 6.50 4.19
N LYS A 104 -7.15 6.42 2.90
CA LYS A 104 -6.78 5.29 2.05
C LYS A 104 -5.40 5.54 1.44
N VAL A 105 -4.56 4.51 1.42
CA VAL A 105 -3.21 4.53 0.83
C VAL A 105 -3.12 3.43 -0.21
N PRO A 106 -2.58 3.67 -1.42
CA PRO A 106 -2.47 2.63 -2.44
C PRO A 106 -1.57 1.48 -1.98
N ILE A 107 -1.90 0.28 -2.42
CA ILE A 107 -1.10 -0.93 -2.24
C ILE A 107 -0.92 -1.65 -3.57
N GLU A 108 0.06 -2.53 -3.61
CA GLU A 108 0.23 -3.55 -4.63
C GLU A 108 -0.05 -4.93 -4.03
N ILE A 109 -0.17 -5.95 -4.85
CA ILE A 109 -0.37 -7.34 -4.43
C ILE A 109 0.85 -8.14 -4.83
N GLY A 110 1.52 -8.70 -3.85
CA GLY A 110 2.64 -9.62 -4.03
C GLY A 110 2.15 -11.07 -4.12
N ILE A 111 2.72 -11.80 -5.05
CA ILE A 111 2.59 -13.25 -5.18
C ILE A 111 3.93 -13.85 -4.79
N PHE A 112 3.93 -14.64 -3.71
CA PHE A 112 5.16 -15.22 -3.16
C PHE A 112 5.11 -16.72 -3.24
N ILE A 113 6.26 -17.35 -3.55
CA ILE A 113 6.46 -18.77 -3.34
C ILE A 113 7.21 -18.93 -2.02
N LYS A 114 6.56 -19.64 -1.10
CA LYS A 114 7.12 -19.90 0.22
C LYS A 114 7.92 -21.19 0.20
N SER A 115 9.18 -21.12 0.57
CA SER A 115 10.04 -22.28 0.91
C SER A 115 10.16 -22.39 2.43
N GLU A 116 10.84 -23.42 2.91
CA GLU A 116 11.09 -23.60 4.36
C GLU A 116 11.94 -22.45 4.95
N LEU A 117 12.74 -21.78 4.14
CA LEU A 117 13.72 -20.79 4.59
C LEU A 117 13.45 -19.36 4.09
N SER A 118 12.63 -19.21 3.04
CA SER A 118 12.39 -17.91 2.41
C SER A 118 10.99 -17.82 1.80
N ALA A 119 10.58 -16.60 1.52
CA ALA A 119 9.45 -16.30 0.67
C ALA A 119 9.96 -15.45 -0.50
N ASP A 120 10.00 -16.04 -1.68
CA ASP A 120 10.49 -15.37 -2.88
C ASP A 120 9.33 -14.76 -3.66
N MET A 121 9.45 -13.48 -4.00
CA MET A 121 8.45 -12.77 -4.77
C MET A 121 8.45 -13.26 -6.21
N LEU A 122 7.39 -13.97 -6.59
CA LEU A 122 7.17 -14.47 -7.94
C LEU A 122 6.67 -13.35 -8.87
N ASP A 123 5.72 -12.55 -8.39
CA ASP A 123 5.10 -11.49 -9.18
C ASP A 123 4.57 -10.38 -8.29
N VAL A 124 4.39 -9.19 -8.87
CA VAL A 124 3.71 -8.05 -8.26
C VAL A 124 2.68 -7.51 -9.24
N ILE A 125 1.50 -7.26 -8.75
CA ILE A 125 0.39 -6.75 -9.55
C ILE A 125 -0.27 -5.54 -8.89
N THR A 126 -0.91 -4.73 -9.71
CA THR A 126 -1.84 -3.71 -9.25
C THR A 126 -3.25 -4.06 -9.73
N CYS A 127 -4.22 -3.99 -8.84
CA CYS A 127 -5.62 -4.19 -9.17
C CYS A 127 -6.32 -2.89 -9.63
N GLU A 128 -5.61 -1.78 -9.62
CA GLU A 128 -6.07 -0.53 -10.24
C GLU A 128 -5.21 -0.23 -11.48
N PRO A 129 -5.82 0.24 -12.60
CA PRO A 129 -5.04 0.67 -13.76
C PRO A 129 -4.09 1.79 -13.33
N MET A 130 -2.80 1.49 -13.31
CA MET A 130 -1.79 2.47 -13.00
C MET A 130 -1.52 3.34 -14.21
N HIS A 131 -2.08 4.51 -14.22
CA HIS A 131 -1.40 5.60 -14.86
C HIS A 131 -0.19 5.92 -13.96
N SER A 132 1.03 5.80 -14.50
CA SER A 132 2.26 6.17 -13.81
C SER A 132 2.10 7.57 -13.23
N ARG A 133 1.87 7.65 -11.93
CA ARG A 133 1.60 8.92 -11.28
C ARG A 133 2.81 9.27 -10.45
N PHE A 134 3.59 10.17 -10.97
CA PHE A 134 4.70 10.77 -10.24
C PHE A 134 4.36 12.21 -9.91
N GLY A 135 4.78 12.66 -8.74
CA GLY A 135 4.72 14.04 -8.29
C GLY A 135 6.10 14.51 -7.89
N LEU A 136 6.41 15.77 -8.16
CA LEU A 136 7.61 16.41 -7.66
C LEU A 136 7.28 17.16 -6.36
N TYR A 137 7.98 16.83 -5.28
CA TYR A 137 7.93 17.59 -4.05
C TYR A 137 9.17 18.50 -3.95
N GLY A 138 8.96 19.80 -3.96
CA GLY A 138 10.01 20.82 -3.96
C GLY A 138 10.10 21.58 -5.27
N VAL A 139 11.27 22.19 -5.51
CA VAL A 139 11.55 22.97 -6.72
C VAL A 139 11.99 22.07 -7.89
N PRO A 140 11.79 22.47 -9.16
CA PRO A 140 12.13 21.64 -10.32
C PRO A 140 13.57 21.13 -10.34
N ASP A 141 14.52 21.97 -9.93
CA ASP A 141 15.96 21.66 -10.03
C ASP A 141 16.53 20.89 -8.83
N GLY A 142 15.72 20.61 -7.80
CA GLY A 142 16.20 19.94 -6.59
C GLY A 142 15.12 19.26 -5.77
N GLY A 143 13.92 19.10 -6.34
CA GLY A 143 12.82 18.43 -5.69
C GLY A 143 12.95 16.90 -5.72
N ASN A 144 12.21 16.26 -4.84
CA ASN A 144 12.14 14.81 -4.75
C ASN A 144 11.04 14.27 -5.67
N LEU A 145 11.40 13.32 -6.53
CA LEU A 145 10.42 12.58 -7.32
C LEU A 145 9.76 11.54 -6.42
N CYS A 146 8.45 11.65 -6.27
CA CYS A 146 7.63 10.78 -5.42
C CYS A 146 6.63 9.98 -6.25
N MET A 147 6.25 8.80 -5.76
CA MET A 147 5.01 8.17 -6.21
C MET A 147 3.84 9.06 -5.77
N TYR A 148 2.96 9.42 -6.70
CA TYR A 148 1.84 10.30 -6.42
C TYR A 148 0.53 9.55 -6.38
N SER A 149 -0.28 9.83 -5.37
CA SER A 149 -1.65 9.35 -5.29
C SER A 149 -2.59 10.42 -4.73
N LYS A 150 -3.74 10.58 -5.38
CA LYS A 150 -4.84 11.36 -4.83
C LYS A 150 -5.66 10.45 -3.92
N VAL A 151 -5.82 10.87 -2.67
CA VAL A 151 -6.45 10.07 -1.63
C VAL A 151 -7.59 10.80 -0.96
N SER A 152 -8.50 10.06 -0.36
CA SER A 152 -9.60 10.60 0.43
C SER A 152 -9.53 10.13 1.87
N GLN A 153 -10.14 10.92 2.75
CA GLN A 153 -10.43 10.46 4.10
C GLN A 153 -11.45 9.32 4.05
N ILE A 154 -11.28 8.40 4.95
CA ILE A 154 -12.22 7.30 5.20
C ILE A 154 -12.62 7.36 6.67
N TYR A 155 -13.82 6.87 6.96
CA TYR A 155 -14.34 6.82 8.31
C TYR A 155 -14.32 5.37 8.83
N ASP A 156 -15.38 4.80 9.26
CA ASP A 156 -15.42 3.52 10.00
C ASP A 156 -15.13 2.26 9.17
N LYS A 157 -15.15 2.34 7.85
CA LYS A 157 -14.98 1.17 6.98
C LYS A 157 -13.57 1.09 6.40
N TYR A 158 -13.12 -0.13 6.12
CA TYR A 158 -11.94 -0.35 5.28
C TYR A 158 -12.22 0.11 3.84
N PRO A 159 -11.20 0.62 3.13
CA PRO A 159 -11.35 1.07 1.75
C PRO A 159 -11.54 -0.12 0.79
N GLU A 160 -11.67 0.17 -0.51
CA GLU A 160 -11.83 -0.83 -1.56
C GLU A 160 -10.72 -1.89 -1.50
N PRO A 161 -11.08 -3.17 -1.38
CA PRO A 161 -10.12 -4.27 -1.27
C PRO A 161 -9.17 -4.34 -2.46
N TYR A 162 -7.96 -4.86 -2.24
CA TYR A 162 -6.90 -5.10 -3.23
C TYR A 162 -6.30 -3.85 -3.89
N VAL A 163 -6.88 -2.68 -3.63
CA VAL A 163 -6.43 -1.39 -4.18
C VAL A 163 -5.86 -0.49 -3.09
N TRP A 164 -6.49 -0.49 -1.92
CA TRP A 164 -6.19 0.45 -0.85
C TRP A 164 -6.01 -0.24 0.50
N ALA A 165 -5.06 0.26 1.27
CA ALA A 165 -4.95 0.01 2.70
C ALA A 165 -5.50 1.20 3.49
N LYS A 166 -5.81 1.00 4.76
CA LYS A 166 -6.10 2.04 5.73
C LYS A 166 -4.81 2.51 6.41
N MET A 167 -4.70 3.82 6.65
CA MET A 167 -3.66 4.44 7.48
C MET A 167 -4.30 5.48 8.38
N ARG A 168 -3.97 5.51 9.66
CA ARG A 168 -4.34 6.60 10.56
C ARG A 168 -3.23 7.62 10.59
N ILE A 169 -3.61 8.89 10.64
CA ILE A 169 -2.70 10.01 10.76
C ILE A 169 -3.12 10.85 11.96
N THR A 170 -2.25 10.95 12.94
CA THR A 170 -2.41 11.88 14.06
C THR A 170 -1.70 13.18 13.71
N ILE A 171 -2.45 14.26 13.58
CA ILE A 171 -1.91 15.59 13.23
C ILE A 171 -1.89 16.43 14.52
N LYS A 172 -0.71 16.95 14.86
CA LYS A 172 -0.47 17.83 16.01
C LYS A 172 -0.10 19.21 15.49
N ASN A 173 -0.98 20.18 15.65
CA ASN A 173 -0.70 21.57 15.31
C ASN A 173 -0.20 22.31 16.57
N GLU A 174 1.11 22.62 16.62
CA GLU A 174 1.73 23.37 17.72
C GLU A 174 1.79 24.88 17.44
N LEU A 175 1.25 25.32 16.29
CA LEU A 175 1.19 26.74 15.96
C LEU A 175 0.02 27.43 16.69
N LYS A 176 0.19 28.73 16.92
CA LYS A 176 -0.87 29.61 17.45
C LYS A 176 -1.94 29.98 16.43
N GLN A 177 -1.84 29.45 15.23
CA GLN A 177 -2.79 29.67 14.12
C GLN A 177 -3.26 28.36 13.53
N GLY A 178 -4.42 28.39 12.88
CA GLY A 178 -4.96 27.24 12.13
C GLY A 178 -4.12 26.96 10.90
N VAL A 179 -3.92 25.69 10.59
CA VAL A 179 -3.15 25.23 9.44
C VAL A 179 -4.02 24.41 8.50
N LYS A 180 -3.86 24.63 7.17
CA LYS A 180 -4.51 23.82 6.13
C LYS A 180 -3.53 22.74 5.69
N ILE A 181 -3.99 21.49 5.69
CA ILE A 181 -3.20 20.35 5.26
C ILE A 181 -3.91 19.68 4.09
N GLY A 182 -3.24 19.63 2.95
CA GLY A 182 -3.75 19.02 1.72
C GLY A 182 -2.87 17.91 1.18
N LYS A 183 -1.69 17.67 1.78
CA LYS A 183 -0.73 16.67 1.28
C LYS A 183 0.17 16.14 2.38
N PHE A 184 0.64 14.91 2.18
CA PHE A 184 1.68 14.26 2.98
C PHE A 184 2.73 13.67 2.06
N VAL A 185 4.01 13.91 2.36
CA VAL A 185 5.14 13.33 1.61
C VAL A 185 6.09 12.69 2.59
N PHE A 186 6.33 11.39 2.44
CA PHE A 186 7.17 10.63 3.38
C PHE A 186 7.74 9.36 2.73
N PRO A 187 8.79 8.75 3.31
CA PRO A 187 9.33 7.48 2.85
C PRO A 187 8.40 6.32 3.23
N ILE A 188 7.62 5.83 2.27
CA ILE A 188 6.68 4.71 2.50
C ILE A 188 7.43 3.41 2.79
N THR A 189 8.66 3.24 2.30
CA THR A 189 9.51 2.05 2.53
C THR A 189 9.82 1.78 3.99
N ALA A 190 9.68 2.78 4.86
CA ALA A 190 9.87 2.62 6.30
C ALA A 190 8.67 1.97 7.01
N HIS A 191 7.52 1.87 6.32
CA HIS A 191 6.27 1.39 6.89
C HIS A 191 6.08 -0.10 6.67
N LYS A 192 5.38 -0.75 7.59
CA LYS A 192 4.95 -2.16 7.48
C LYS A 192 3.53 -2.21 6.95
N VAL A 193 3.24 -3.28 6.20
CA VAL A 193 1.88 -3.60 5.73
C VAL A 193 1.36 -4.77 6.54
N TYR A 194 0.16 -4.63 7.04
CA TYR A 194 -0.55 -5.64 7.83
C TYR A 194 -1.83 -6.04 7.12
N TYR A 195 -2.16 -7.31 7.18
CA TYR A 195 -3.41 -7.84 6.64
C TYR A 195 -3.99 -8.92 7.54
N LYS A 196 -5.29 -9.13 7.45
CA LYS A 196 -5.94 -10.27 8.09
C LYS A 196 -6.01 -11.43 7.11
N GLN A 197 -5.57 -12.60 7.55
CA GLN A 197 -5.67 -13.83 6.76
C GLN A 197 -7.15 -14.17 6.49
N LYS A 198 -7.43 -14.67 5.29
CA LYS A 198 -8.81 -14.97 4.82
C LYS A 198 -9.75 -13.75 4.87
N SER A 199 -9.20 -12.58 4.75
CA SER A 199 -9.88 -11.30 4.71
C SER A 199 -9.33 -10.43 3.59
N THR A 200 -9.92 -9.26 3.42
CA THR A 200 -9.48 -8.22 2.49
C THR A 200 -9.06 -6.94 3.22
N GLU A 201 -9.02 -6.99 4.56
CA GLU A 201 -8.63 -5.85 5.37
C GLU A 201 -7.11 -5.68 5.36
N VAL A 202 -6.67 -4.47 5.05
CA VAL A 202 -5.24 -4.10 5.00
C VAL A 202 -5.02 -2.80 5.76
N HIS A 203 -3.96 -2.76 6.55
CA HIS A 203 -3.49 -1.58 7.26
C HIS A 203 -2.01 -1.35 6.98
N ILE A 204 -1.59 -0.10 6.92
CA ILE A 204 -0.18 0.30 6.87
C ILE A 204 0.14 0.99 8.19
N ASP A 205 1.38 0.91 8.68
CA ASP A 205 1.81 1.67 9.87
C ASP A 205 1.25 3.08 9.83
N ASP A 206 0.83 3.56 10.99
CA ASP A 206 0.24 4.87 11.19
C ASP A 206 1.29 5.99 11.00
N LEU A 207 0.84 7.21 10.93
CA LEU A 207 1.68 8.39 10.76
C LEU A 207 1.35 9.44 11.83
N THR A 208 2.38 10.04 12.42
CA THR A 208 2.25 11.25 13.22
C THR A 208 2.80 12.43 12.44
N ALA A 209 1.97 13.46 12.22
CA ALA A 209 2.32 14.70 11.57
C ALA A 209 2.36 15.82 12.61
N ARG A 210 3.54 16.36 12.90
CA ARG A 210 3.75 17.45 13.85
C ARG A 210 4.00 18.74 13.07
N VAL A 211 3.11 19.71 13.19
CA VAL A 211 3.25 21.04 12.56
C VAL A 211 3.80 22.01 13.58
N TYR A 212 4.92 22.63 13.26
CA TYR A 212 5.64 23.56 14.14
C TYR A 212 6.31 24.68 13.33
N SER A 213 6.86 25.64 14.00
CA SER A 213 7.62 26.75 13.39
C SER A 213 9.00 26.80 13.98
N ASP A 214 10.01 27.01 13.14
CA ASP A 214 11.39 27.29 13.51
C ASP A 214 11.94 28.51 12.75
N ILE A 215 13.25 28.70 12.77
CA ILE A 215 13.92 29.82 12.08
C ILE A 215 13.78 29.78 10.53
N SER A 216 13.46 28.62 9.96
CA SER A 216 13.25 28.42 8.52
C SER A 216 11.80 28.66 8.08
N GLY A 217 10.87 28.75 9.03
CA GLY A 217 9.46 28.94 8.79
C GLY A 217 8.57 27.84 9.37
N GLU A 218 7.42 27.62 8.75
CA GLU A 218 6.49 26.55 9.12
C GLU A 218 6.92 25.22 8.50
N ASN A 219 7.02 24.19 9.33
CA ASN A 219 7.43 22.85 8.96
C ASN A 219 6.42 21.83 9.44
N MET A 220 6.34 20.69 8.73
CA MET A 220 5.59 19.51 9.17
C MET A 220 6.53 18.32 9.20
N GLU A 221 6.81 17.82 10.40
CA GLU A 221 7.58 16.60 10.61
C GLU A 221 6.65 15.39 10.59
N LEU A 222 6.97 14.43 9.76
CA LEU A 222 6.24 13.19 9.59
C LEU A 222 7.03 12.03 10.18
N MET A 223 6.45 11.33 11.13
CA MET A 223 7.06 10.21 11.83
C MET A 223 6.18 8.97 11.70
N LYS A 224 6.79 7.83 11.37
CA LYS A 224 6.11 6.54 11.42
C LYS A 224 5.66 6.25 12.85
N THR A 225 4.42 5.80 13.01
CA THR A 225 3.87 5.24 14.23
C THR A 225 3.44 3.82 13.95
N VAL A 226 3.90 2.86 14.75
CA VAL A 226 3.58 1.45 14.54
C VAL A 226 2.07 1.25 14.72
N PHE A 227 1.46 0.54 13.76
CA PHE A 227 0.07 0.13 13.89
C PHE A 227 -0.06 -0.87 15.05
N GLU A 228 -0.79 -0.50 16.09
CA GLU A 228 -1.12 -1.40 17.18
C GLU A 228 -2.21 -2.37 16.72
N THR A 229 -1.82 -3.62 16.50
CA THR A 229 -2.76 -4.68 16.11
C THR A 229 -3.65 -5.01 17.31
N ALA A 230 -4.91 -4.62 17.24
CA ALA A 230 -5.91 -5.02 18.22
C ALA A 230 -6.35 -6.47 17.95
N GLY A 231 -5.55 -7.46 18.37
CA GLY A 231 -5.87 -8.88 18.23
C GLY A 231 -4.85 -9.69 17.42
N GLU A 232 -4.99 -11.01 17.50
CA GLU A 232 -4.01 -11.99 16.98
C GLU A 232 -4.12 -12.26 15.46
N ASP A 233 -5.12 -11.70 14.77
CA ASP A 233 -5.44 -12.08 13.39
C ASP A 233 -4.62 -11.33 12.32
N TRP A 234 -3.82 -10.33 12.72
CA TRP A 234 -3.03 -9.53 11.81
C TRP A 234 -1.66 -10.14 11.52
N GLN A 235 -1.31 -10.23 10.25
CA GLN A 235 0.00 -10.68 9.78
C GLN A 235 0.72 -9.53 9.08
N VAL A 236 2.05 -9.50 9.18
CA VAL A 236 2.90 -8.59 8.43
C VAL A 236 3.23 -9.24 7.09
N SER A 237 2.91 -8.56 5.99
CA SER A 237 3.22 -9.04 4.63
C SER A 237 4.50 -8.42 4.08
N ASP A 238 4.74 -7.15 4.43
CA ASP A 238 5.93 -6.41 4.03
C ASP A 238 6.50 -5.76 5.29
N ALA A 239 7.73 -6.14 5.64
CA ALA A 239 8.36 -5.68 6.87
C ALA A 239 8.87 -4.23 6.78
N GLY A 240 8.93 -3.68 5.56
CA GLY A 240 9.57 -2.38 5.35
C GLY A 240 11.06 -2.40 5.72
N THR A 241 11.68 -1.26 5.68
CA THR A 241 13.03 -1.08 6.26
C THR A 241 12.89 -0.62 7.70
N ASP A 242 13.67 -1.19 8.62
CA ASP A 242 13.66 -0.83 10.05
C ASP A 242 14.25 0.56 10.35
N SER A 243 14.03 1.53 9.47
CA SER A 243 14.46 2.91 9.72
C SER A 243 13.38 3.65 10.49
N SER A 244 13.76 4.24 11.62
CA SER A 244 13.01 5.29 12.31
C SER A 244 13.08 6.58 11.48
N ALA A 245 12.57 6.56 10.25
CA ALA A 245 12.68 7.69 9.36
C ALA A 245 11.63 8.74 9.74
N SER A 246 12.09 9.89 10.24
CA SER A 246 11.32 11.11 10.18
C SER A 246 11.57 11.82 8.83
N PHE A 247 10.57 12.48 8.30
CA PHE A 247 10.67 13.31 7.11
C PHE A 247 10.08 14.68 7.39
N VAL A 248 10.81 15.74 7.05
CA VAL A 248 10.34 17.10 7.26
C VAL A 248 9.86 17.71 5.94
N MET A 249 8.61 18.13 5.92
CA MET A 249 8.02 18.89 4.82
C MET A 249 8.21 20.39 5.12
N ASP A 250 9.02 21.06 4.29
CA ASP A 250 9.36 22.49 4.37
C ASP A 250 8.88 23.31 3.16
N LYS A 251 8.21 22.69 2.20
CA LYS A 251 7.71 23.32 0.95
C LYS A 251 6.17 23.42 0.93
N GLY A 252 5.61 23.80 2.05
CA GLY A 252 4.16 23.90 2.25
C GLY A 252 3.48 22.54 2.35
N PHE A 253 2.29 22.51 2.93
CA PHE A 253 1.51 21.28 3.15
C PHE A 253 0.02 21.42 2.84
N ASP A 254 -0.37 22.50 2.19
CA ASP A 254 -1.71 22.74 1.62
C ASP A 254 -1.86 22.22 0.17
#